data_e859645c2c6af591ee14f8fee83ca79a
#
_entry.id   e859645c2c6af591ee14f8fee83ca79a
#
_cell.length_a   1.000
_cell.length_b   1.000
_cell.length_c   1.000
_cell.angle_alpha   90.00
_cell.angle_beta   90.00
_cell.angle_gamma   90.00
#
_symmetry.space_group_name_H-M   'P 1'
#
loop_
_entity.id
_entity.type
_entity.pdbx_description
1 polymer ?
#
loop_
_entity_poly.entity_id
_entity_poly.type
_entity_poly.pdbx_seq_one_letter_code
_entity_poly.pdbx_strand_id
1 'polypeptide(L)'
;MEMLNIKEFTKEWKAGIKAQMDGVSARLAIVQIGDNEASNRYVKHKKADCIECGIIPEIWKFPESITQEKLEGELRDIILGRPSGIIIQLPLPDHLDKERLISLIPERMDVDGFKTNSQYDPCTPLGIKIYLEACGFPFEGSNVLVIGRSDIVGKPMARMCTDLNATVTLAHSKTKRLSDHIQNADLIICAVGKAGFLNCYPIHVPVVDVGINFKDGKLVGDCINTDNRMVTPVPGGVGLLTRCALMENTIRAAEYKNK
;
A
#
# COMPACT_ATOMS: atom_id res chain seq x y z
N MET A 1 -5.99 16.72 15.48
CA MET A 1 -6.06 15.24 15.34
C MET A 1 -4.89 14.62 16.09
N GLU A 2 -5.12 13.60 16.89
CA GLU A 2 -4.07 12.79 17.51
C GLU A 2 -3.84 11.54 16.66
N MET A 3 -2.56 11.26 16.34
CA MET A 3 -2.21 10.07 15.56
C MET A 3 -2.25 8.83 16.45
N LEU A 4 -3.06 7.84 16.07
CA LEU A 4 -3.15 6.57 16.79
C LEU A 4 -1.84 5.77 16.68
N ASN A 5 -1.58 4.89 17.65
CA ASN A 5 -0.47 3.94 17.53
C ASN A 5 -0.75 2.92 16.42
N ILE A 6 -0.01 3.01 15.32
CA ILE A 6 -0.25 2.18 14.12
C ILE A 6 -0.13 0.68 14.42
N LYS A 7 0.77 0.26 15.32
CA LYS A 7 0.93 -1.17 15.65
C LYS A 7 -0.29 -1.71 16.39
N GLU A 8 -0.82 -0.96 17.33
CA GLU A 8 -2.03 -1.32 18.06
C GLU A 8 -3.25 -1.29 17.14
N PHE A 9 -3.41 -0.21 16.39
CA PHE A 9 -4.46 -0.07 15.40
C PHE A 9 -4.49 -1.23 14.40
N THR A 10 -3.34 -1.59 13.81
CA THR A 10 -3.27 -2.69 12.83
C THR A 10 -3.51 -4.06 13.45
N LYS A 11 -3.21 -4.24 14.73
CA LYS A 11 -3.54 -5.46 15.47
C LYS A 11 -5.06 -5.61 15.64
N GLU A 12 -5.74 -4.53 16.03
CA GLU A 12 -7.20 -4.50 16.15
C GLU A 12 -7.88 -4.69 14.80
N TRP A 13 -7.38 -4.02 13.76
CA TRP A 13 -7.90 -4.16 12.40
C TRP A 13 -7.79 -5.61 11.90
N LYS A 14 -6.64 -6.28 12.07
CA LYS A 14 -6.48 -7.69 11.72
C LYS A 14 -7.40 -8.62 12.53
N ALA A 15 -7.65 -8.31 13.79
CA ALA A 15 -8.62 -9.06 14.59
C ALA A 15 -10.05 -8.90 14.05
N GLY A 16 -10.44 -7.70 13.62
CA GLY A 16 -11.71 -7.44 12.94
C GLY A 16 -11.83 -8.20 11.62
N ILE A 17 -10.76 -8.19 10.80
CA ILE A 17 -10.68 -8.97 9.56
C ILE A 17 -10.88 -10.46 9.85
N LYS A 18 -10.18 -11.00 10.85
CA LYS A 18 -10.31 -12.42 11.23
C LYS A 18 -11.73 -12.78 11.67
N ALA A 19 -12.41 -11.89 12.37
CA ALA A 19 -13.79 -12.12 12.80
C ALA A 19 -14.78 -12.22 11.61
N GLN A 20 -14.47 -11.62 10.46
CA GLN A 20 -15.28 -11.71 9.23
C GLN A 20 -15.06 -13.02 8.47
N MET A 21 -14.08 -13.86 8.88
CA MET A 21 -13.75 -15.11 8.19
C MET A 21 -14.70 -16.26 8.53
N ASP A 22 -15.67 -16.08 9.42
CA ASP A 22 -16.61 -17.15 9.78
C ASP A 22 -17.44 -17.59 8.54
N GLY A 23 -17.25 -18.85 8.14
CA GLY A 23 -17.86 -19.40 6.92
C GLY A 23 -17.23 -18.94 5.58
N VAL A 24 -16.18 -18.12 5.61
CA VAL A 24 -15.46 -17.63 4.42
C VAL A 24 -14.13 -18.34 4.24
N SER A 25 -13.86 -18.88 3.05
CA SER A 25 -12.54 -19.43 2.70
C SER A 25 -11.82 -18.48 1.74
N ALA A 26 -10.83 -17.75 2.22
CA ALA A 26 -10.02 -16.83 1.43
C ALA A 26 -8.63 -17.40 1.16
N ARG A 27 -8.17 -17.30 -0.10
CA ARG A 27 -6.83 -17.72 -0.53
C ARG A 27 -6.14 -16.55 -1.25
N LEU A 28 -4.91 -16.23 -0.85
CA LEU A 28 -4.10 -15.20 -1.48
C LEU A 28 -2.89 -15.83 -2.17
N ALA A 29 -2.85 -15.74 -3.49
CA ALA A 29 -1.68 -16.12 -4.28
C ALA A 29 -0.68 -14.95 -4.31
N ILE A 30 0.54 -15.22 -3.85
CA ILE A 30 1.65 -14.27 -3.81
C ILE A 30 2.72 -14.76 -4.78
N VAL A 31 2.85 -14.06 -5.90
CA VAL A 31 3.81 -14.38 -6.97
C VAL A 31 5.10 -13.60 -6.71
N GLN A 32 6.21 -14.30 -6.54
CA GLN A 32 7.54 -13.74 -6.30
C GLN A 32 8.52 -14.20 -7.37
N ILE A 33 9.29 -13.28 -7.93
CA ILE A 33 10.34 -13.57 -8.91
C ILE A 33 11.71 -13.23 -8.32
N GLY A 34 12.64 -14.17 -8.44
CA GLY A 34 13.99 -14.02 -7.89
C GLY A 34 14.07 -14.22 -6.39
N ASP A 35 15.23 -13.85 -5.83
CA ASP A 35 15.58 -14.08 -4.42
C ASP A 35 16.09 -12.80 -3.72
N ASN A 36 15.51 -11.66 -4.09
CA ASN A 36 15.84 -10.39 -3.46
C ASN A 36 15.47 -10.40 -1.97
N GLU A 37 16.43 -10.03 -1.11
CA GLU A 37 16.27 -10.09 0.36
C GLU A 37 15.10 -9.24 0.87
N ALA A 38 14.90 -8.05 0.30
CA ALA A 38 13.78 -7.18 0.67
C ALA A 38 12.44 -7.84 0.29
N SER A 39 12.32 -8.38 -0.93
CA SER A 39 11.13 -9.11 -1.39
C SER A 39 10.84 -10.33 -0.51
N ASN A 40 11.85 -11.12 -0.16
CA ASN A 40 11.71 -12.25 0.77
C ASN A 40 11.13 -11.83 2.12
N ARG A 41 11.61 -10.71 2.65
CA ARG A 41 11.12 -10.16 3.93
C ARG A 41 9.66 -9.72 3.82
N TYR A 42 9.29 -9.03 2.75
CA TYR A 42 7.91 -8.61 2.52
C TYR A 42 6.96 -9.80 2.34
N VAL A 43 7.33 -10.80 1.55
CA VAL A 43 6.54 -12.04 1.36
C VAL A 43 6.38 -12.80 2.67
N LYS A 44 7.45 -12.90 3.48
CA LYS A 44 7.38 -13.51 4.82
C LYS A 44 6.37 -12.81 5.72
N HIS A 45 6.36 -11.47 5.72
CA HIS A 45 5.42 -10.70 6.53
C HIS A 45 3.98 -10.85 6.00
N LYS A 46 3.76 -10.79 4.68
CA LYS A 46 2.44 -11.00 4.07
C LYS A 46 1.89 -12.40 4.39
N LYS A 47 2.76 -13.43 4.31
CA LYS A 47 2.40 -14.80 4.72
C LYS A 47 1.94 -14.87 6.19
N ALA A 48 2.67 -14.20 7.09
CA ALA A 48 2.32 -14.16 8.51
C ALA A 48 0.99 -13.44 8.74
N ASP A 49 0.75 -12.29 8.07
CA ASP A 49 -0.51 -11.56 8.17
C ASP A 49 -1.69 -12.38 7.63
N CYS A 50 -1.51 -13.11 6.51
CA CYS A 50 -2.54 -14.02 6.00
C CYS A 50 -2.95 -15.03 7.07
N ILE A 51 -1.97 -15.72 7.67
CA ILE A 51 -2.23 -16.73 8.70
C ILE A 51 -2.93 -16.12 9.91
N GLU A 52 -2.48 -14.95 10.37
CA GLU A 52 -3.07 -14.21 11.48
C GLU A 52 -4.55 -13.85 11.21
N CYS A 53 -4.87 -13.45 9.97
CA CYS A 53 -6.22 -13.11 9.54
C CYS A 53 -7.08 -14.34 9.12
N GLY A 54 -6.54 -15.55 9.12
CA GLY A 54 -7.27 -16.76 8.68
C GLY A 54 -7.31 -16.98 7.18
N ILE A 55 -6.52 -16.21 6.41
CA ILE A 55 -6.37 -16.33 4.95
C ILE A 55 -5.32 -17.39 4.64
N ILE A 56 -5.53 -18.23 3.64
CA ILE A 56 -4.59 -19.24 3.18
C ILE A 56 -3.59 -18.59 2.21
N PRO A 57 -2.29 -18.45 2.56
CA PRO A 57 -1.28 -17.90 1.66
C PRO A 57 -0.76 -18.99 0.71
N GLU A 58 -0.77 -18.72 -0.58
CA GLU A 58 -0.18 -19.54 -1.63
C GLU A 58 1.03 -18.82 -2.20
N ILE A 59 2.25 -19.32 -1.91
CA ILE A 59 3.49 -18.68 -2.36
C ILE A 59 3.98 -19.35 -3.64
N TRP A 60 4.03 -18.58 -4.73
CA TRP A 60 4.53 -18.99 -6.04
C TRP A 60 5.85 -18.29 -6.31
N LYS A 61 6.95 -19.00 -6.12
CA LYS A 61 8.30 -18.45 -6.30
C LYS A 61 8.94 -18.96 -7.58
N PHE A 62 9.35 -18.03 -8.44
CA PHE A 62 10.00 -18.33 -9.71
C PHE A 62 11.44 -17.82 -9.74
N PRO A 63 12.34 -18.45 -10.53
CA PRO A 63 13.71 -17.98 -10.65
C PRO A 63 13.76 -16.60 -11.35
N GLU A 64 14.77 -15.81 -11.03
CA GLU A 64 14.98 -14.50 -11.64
C GLU A 64 15.10 -14.56 -13.16
N SER A 65 15.62 -15.70 -13.69
CA SER A 65 15.81 -15.95 -15.13
C SER A 65 14.54 -16.37 -15.87
N ILE A 66 13.37 -16.43 -15.22
CA ILE A 66 12.12 -16.81 -15.89
C ILE A 66 11.80 -15.82 -17.01
N THR A 67 11.41 -16.32 -18.18
CA THR A 67 11.02 -15.45 -19.30
C THR A 67 9.62 -14.90 -19.11
N GLN A 68 9.30 -13.79 -19.79
CA GLN A 68 7.99 -13.16 -19.75
C GLN A 68 6.88 -14.15 -20.13
N GLU A 69 7.04 -14.88 -21.24
CA GLU A 69 6.04 -15.81 -21.75
C GLU A 69 5.79 -16.97 -20.78
N LYS A 70 6.86 -17.49 -20.17
CA LYS A 70 6.73 -18.58 -19.19
C LYS A 70 6.00 -18.09 -17.94
N LEU A 71 6.36 -16.91 -17.42
CA LEU A 71 5.70 -16.35 -16.25
C LEU A 71 4.23 -16.04 -16.52
N GLU A 72 3.88 -15.59 -17.72
CA GLU A 72 2.49 -15.40 -18.14
C GLU A 72 1.71 -16.72 -18.18
N GLY A 73 2.34 -17.82 -18.63
CA GLY A 73 1.76 -19.16 -18.59
C GLY A 73 1.46 -19.60 -17.15
N GLU A 74 2.46 -19.53 -16.28
CA GLU A 74 2.32 -19.85 -14.86
C GLU A 74 1.24 -19.00 -14.17
N LEU A 75 1.17 -17.69 -14.51
CA LEU A 75 0.17 -16.80 -13.96
C LEU A 75 -1.25 -17.20 -14.41
N ARG A 76 -1.45 -17.66 -15.64
CA ARG A 76 -2.73 -18.19 -16.11
C ARG A 76 -3.13 -19.45 -15.35
N ASP A 77 -2.18 -20.34 -15.04
CA ASP A 77 -2.45 -21.54 -14.24
C ASP A 77 -2.82 -21.20 -12.81
N ILE A 78 -2.16 -20.21 -12.20
CA ILE A 78 -2.55 -19.67 -10.89
C ILE A 78 -3.98 -19.12 -10.92
N ILE A 79 -4.33 -18.36 -11.96
CA ILE A 79 -5.68 -17.80 -12.14
C ILE A 79 -6.73 -18.92 -12.27
N LEU A 80 -6.42 -19.99 -13.02
CA LEU A 80 -7.30 -21.17 -13.16
C LEU A 80 -7.52 -21.89 -11.82
N GLY A 81 -6.56 -21.83 -10.89
CA GLY A 81 -6.69 -22.31 -9.51
C GLY A 81 -7.71 -21.52 -8.69
N ARG A 82 -8.22 -20.40 -9.20
CA ARG A 82 -9.24 -19.54 -8.60
C ARG A 82 -8.93 -19.14 -7.16
N PRO A 83 -7.77 -18.51 -6.85
CA PRO A 83 -7.58 -17.88 -5.54
C PRO A 83 -8.60 -16.75 -5.36
N SER A 84 -8.75 -16.24 -4.15
CA SER A 84 -9.58 -15.07 -3.89
C SER A 84 -8.88 -13.80 -4.41
N GLY A 85 -7.57 -13.69 -4.19
CA GLY A 85 -6.75 -12.59 -4.68
C GLY A 85 -5.41 -13.06 -5.21
N ILE A 86 -4.80 -12.25 -6.07
CA ILE A 86 -3.45 -12.47 -6.62
C ILE A 86 -2.67 -11.18 -6.48
N ILE A 87 -1.45 -11.28 -6.01
CA ILE A 87 -0.49 -10.18 -6.04
C ILE A 87 0.82 -10.60 -6.68
N ILE A 88 1.47 -9.65 -7.36
CA ILE A 88 2.82 -9.79 -7.87
C ILE A 88 3.74 -8.95 -7.00
N GLN A 89 4.66 -9.62 -6.28
CA GLN A 89 5.58 -8.93 -5.37
C GLN A 89 6.61 -8.13 -6.16
N LEU A 90 6.58 -6.82 -5.98
CA LEU A 90 7.56 -5.89 -6.55
C LEU A 90 8.82 -5.75 -5.66
N PRO A 91 9.98 -5.38 -6.22
CA PRO A 91 10.24 -5.12 -7.65
C PRO A 91 10.35 -6.40 -8.47
N LEU A 92 10.13 -6.28 -9.78
CA LEU A 92 10.42 -7.32 -10.76
C LEU A 92 11.80 -7.11 -11.38
N PRO A 93 12.45 -8.17 -11.91
CA PRO A 93 13.60 -8.03 -12.80
C PRO A 93 13.28 -7.16 -14.03
N ASP A 94 14.27 -6.38 -14.50
CA ASP A 94 14.09 -5.36 -15.55
C ASP A 94 13.63 -5.92 -16.89
N HIS A 95 13.86 -7.21 -17.17
CA HIS A 95 13.45 -7.87 -18.41
C HIS A 95 11.96 -8.27 -18.43
N LEU A 96 11.25 -8.10 -17.31
CA LEU A 96 9.82 -8.43 -17.20
C LEU A 96 8.95 -7.19 -17.29
N ASP A 97 7.94 -7.25 -18.13
CA ASP A 97 6.93 -6.21 -18.28
C ASP A 97 5.88 -6.33 -17.17
N LYS A 98 6.00 -5.46 -16.17
CA LYS A 98 5.09 -5.39 -15.03
C LYS A 98 3.64 -5.13 -15.44
N GLU A 99 3.42 -4.18 -16.34
CA GLU A 99 2.08 -3.77 -16.74
C GLU A 99 1.37 -4.89 -17.49
N ARG A 100 2.10 -5.59 -18.34
CA ARG A 100 1.58 -6.75 -19.04
C ARG A 100 1.20 -7.89 -18.09
N LEU A 101 2.01 -8.17 -17.06
CA LEU A 101 1.69 -9.19 -16.05
C LEU A 101 0.46 -8.79 -15.21
N ILE A 102 0.40 -7.54 -14.74
CA ILE A 102 -0.75 -7.03 -13.98
C ILE A 102 -2.03 -7.08 -14.84
N SER A 103 -1.94 -6.80 -16.14
CA SER A 103 -3.09 -6.82 -17.04
C SER A 103 -3.75 -8.20 -17.16
N LEU A 104 -3.00 -9.29 -16.94
CA LEU A 104 -3.53 -10.67 -16.96
C LEU A 104 -4.38 -11.00 -15.75
N ILE A 105 -4.16 -10.34 -14.61
CA ILE A 105 -4.92 -10.61 -13.38
C ILE A 105 -6.36 -10.15 -13.60
N PRO A 106 -7.38 -10.99 -13.38
CA PRO A 106 -8.77 -10.57 -13.44
C PRO A 106 -9.06 -9.46 -12.40
N GLU A 107 -9.87 -8.47 -12.75
CA GLU A 107 -10.20 -7.33 -11.88
C GLU A 107 -10.67 -7.75 -10.48
N ARG A 108 -11.51 -8.80 -10.42
CA ARG A 108 -11.99 -9.37 -9.15
C ARG A 108 -10.91 -10.07 -8.30
N MET A 109 -9.71 -10.31 -8.85
CA MET A 109 -8.59 -10.93 -8.17
C MET A 109 -7.43 -9.95 -7.93
N ASP A 110 -7.50 -8.73 -8.46
CA ASP A 110 -6.49 -7.67 -8.30
C ASP A 110 -6.62 -7.00 -6.93
N VAL A 111 -6.33 -7.74 -5.87
CA VAL A 111 -6.48 -7.26 -4.49
C VAL A 111 -5.41 -6.26 -4.06
N ASP A 112 -4.33 -6.08 -4.84
CA ASP A 112 -3.39 -4.95 -4.68
C ASP A 112 -3.97 -3.63 -5.21
N GLY A 113 -4.99 -3.70 -6.09
CA GLY A 113 -5.65 -2.55 -6.68
C GLY A 113 -4.78 -1.78 -7.68
N PHE A 114 -3.93 -2.47 -8.45
CA PHE A 114 -2.99 -1.83 -9.38
C PHE A 114 -3.59 -1.52 -10.75
N LYS A 115 -4.68 -2.18 -11.11
CA LYS A 115 -5.39 -1.90 -12.37
C LYS A 115 -6.27 -0.67 -12.23
N THR A 116 -6.37 0.12 -13.29
CA THR A 116 -7.25 1.31 -13.33
C THR A 116 -8.72 0.98 -13.10
N ASN A 117 -9.14 -0.22 -13.53
CA ASN A 117 -10.49 -0.76 -13.38
C ASN A 117 -10.56 -1.86 -12.30
N SER A 118 -9.63 -1.89 -11.36
CA SER A 118 -9.71 -2.80 -10.21
C SER A 118 -11.01 -2.59 -9.42
N GLN A 119 -11.55 -3.67 -8.88
CA GLN A 119 -12.71 -3.61 -7.96
C GLN A 119 -12.28 -3.19 -6.54
N TYR A 120 -10.99 -3.07 -6.30
CA TYR A 120 -10.42 -2.74 -5.00
C TYR A 120 -9.56 -1.49 -5.09
N ASP A 121 -9.61 -0.71 -4.02
CA ASP A 121 -8.70 0.41 -3.86
C ASP A 121 -7.26 -0.07 -3.68
N PRO A 122 -6.26 0.65 -4.20
CA PRO A 122 -4.86 0.33 -3.97
C PRO A 122 -4.54 0.25 -2.49
N CYS A 123 -3.85 -0.81 -2.06
CA CYS A 123 -3.66 -1.14 -0.64
C CYS A 123 -3.03 -0.02 0.19
N THR A 124 -2.03 0.70 -0.33
CA THR A 124 -1.38 1.79 0.42
C THR A 124 -2.33 2.97 0.64
N PRO A 125 -2.98 3.55 -0.39
CA PRO A 125 -4.00 4.57 -0.22
C PRO A 125 -5.15 4.15 0.68
N LEU A 126 -5.68 2.93 0.51
CA LEU A 126 -6.76 2.39 1.34
C LEU A 126 -6.36 2.32 2.82
N GLY A 127 -5.17 1.79 3.09
CA GLY A 127 -4.67 1.69 4.46
C GLY A 127 -4.48 3.04 5.12
N ILE A 128 -3.97 4.04 4.37
CA ILE A 128 -3.83 5.42 4.85
C ILE A 128 -5.21 6.04 5.15
N LYS A 129 -6.17 5.87 4.23
CA LYS A 129 -7.54 6.37 4.41
C LYS A 129 -8.16 5.84 5.68
N ILE A 130 -8.22 4.51 5.84
CA ILE A 130 -8.84 3.85 7.01
C ILE A 130 -8.18 4.31 8.31
N TYR A 131 -6.86 4.44 8.33
CA TYR A 131 -6.13 4.93 9.49
C TYR A 131 -6.46 6.39 9.83
N LEU A 132 -6.50 7.27 8.84
CA LEU A 132 -6.81 8.69 9.05
C LEU A 132 -8.27 8.89 9.50
N GLU A 133 -9.22 8.12 8.96
CA GLU A 133 -10.61 8.09 9.42
C GLU A 133 -10.69 7.66 10.89
N ALA A 134 -9.95 6.61 11.27
CA ALA A 134 -9.88 6.16 12.67
C ALA A 134 -9.23 7.19 13.61
N CYS A 135 -8.28 7.99 13.11
CA CYS A 135 -7.72 9.14 13.83
C CYS A 135 -8.68 10.33 13.90
N GLY A 136 -9.85 10.29 13.26
CA GLY A 136 -10.81 11.38 13.22
C GLY A 136 -10.37 12.55 12.33
N PHE A 137 -9.59 12.31 11.27
CA PHE A 137 -9.21 13.37 10.33
C PHE A 137 -10.42 13.80 9.51
N PRO A 138 -10.80 15.10 9.53
CA PRO A 138 -11.92 15.61 8.77
C PRO A 138 -11.52 15.86 7.33
N PHE A 139 -11.70 14.90 6.42
CA PHE A 139 -11.34 15.07 5.01
C PHE A 139 -12.12 16.18 4.34
N GLU A 140 -13.44 16.26 4.63
CA GLU A 140 -14.33 17.25 4.02
C GLU A 140 -13.87 18.68 4.33
N GLY A 141 -13.60 19.46 3.28
CA GLY A 141 -13.14 20.84 3.37
C GLY A 141 -11.67 21.02 3.73
N SER A 142 -10.93 19.95 4.09
CA SER A 142 -9.51 20.03 4.41
C SER A 142 -8.65 20.18 3.16
N ASN A 143 -7.50 20.86 3.30
CA ASN A 143 -6.47 20.96 2.28
C ASN A 143 -5.46 19.82 2.43
N VAL A 144 -5.49 18.84 1.56
CA VAL A 144 -4.58 17.70 1.59
C VAL A 144 -3.48 17.88 0.54
N LEU A 145 -2.22 17.89 0.99
CA LEU A 145 -1.06 17.93 0.10
C LEU A 145 -0.50 16.51 -0.09
N VAL A 146 -0.62 15.97 -1.28
CA VAL A 146 0.01 14.72 -1.69
C VAL A 146 1.29 15.02 -2.44
N ILE A 147 2.45 14.59 -1.92
CA ILE A 147 3.76 14.80 -2.55
C ILE A 147 4.24 13.49 -3.15
N GLY A 148 4.30 13.43 -4.46
CA GLY A 148 4.57 12.23 -5.25
C GLY A 148 3.36 11.88 -6.12
N ARG A 149 3.62 11.41 -7.36
CA ARG A 149 2.57 11.13 -8.36
C ARG A 149 2.70 9.75 -9.00
N SER A 150 3.16 8.78 -8.22
CA SER A 150 3.19 7.39 -8.69
C SER A 150 1.78 6.85 -8.93
N ASP A 151 1.66 5.90 -9.86
CA ASP A 151 0.37 5.29 -10.20
C ASP A 151 -0.16 4.38 -9.08
N ILE A 152 0.72 3.90 -8.19
CA ILE A 152 0.37 2.98 -7.11
C ILE A 152 0.07 3.68 -5.77
N VAL A 153 0.48 4.94 -5.58
CA VAL A 153 0.26 5.69 -4.32
C VAL A 153 -0.25 7.10 -4.57
N GLY A 154 0.56 7.98 -5.18
CA GLY A 154 0.28 9.41 -5.22
C GLY A 154 -1.00 9.77 -5.94
N LYS A 155 -1.18 9.30 -7.18
CA LYS A 155 -2.40 9.57 -7.95
C LYS A 155 -3.65 8.93 -7.31
N PRO A 156 -3.64 7.64 -6.90
CA PRO A 156 -4.77 7.04 -6.22
C PRO A 156 -5.12 7.74 -4.90
N MET A 157 -4.11 8.14 -4.12
CA MET A 157 -4.33 8.86 -2.87
C MET A 157 -4.99 10.23 -3.10
N ALA A 158 -4.51 10.98 -4.10
CA ALA A 158 -5.11 12.26 -4.45
C ALA A 158 -6.58 12.11 -4.88
N ARG A 159 -6.89 11.10 -5.70
CA ARG A 159 -8.25 10.77 -6.08
C ARG A 159 -9.10 10.44 -4.86
N MET A 160 -8.62 9.53 -4.02
CA MET A 160 -9.36 9.10 -2.82
C MET A 160 -9.67 10.26 -1.86
N CYS A 161 -8.72 11.17 -1.64
CA CYS A 161 -8.96 12.36 -0.83
C CYS A 161 -10.00 13.30 -1.49
N THR A 162 -9.97 13.43 -2.82
CA THR A 162 -10.97 14.21 -3.56
C THR A 162 -12.37 13.58 -3.44
N ASP A 163 -12.48 12.26 -3.53
CA ASP A 163 -13.75 11.53 -3.36
C ASP A 163 -14.32 11.69 -1.94
N LEU A 164 -13.47 12.05 -0.96
CA LEU A 164 -13.82 12.36 0.42
C LEU A 164 -14.05 13.89 0.66
N ASN A 165 -14.27 14.66 -0.40
CA ASN A 165 -14.52 16.10 -0.38
C ASN A 165 -13.35 16.95 0.15
N ALA A 166 -12.11 16.47 0.12
CA ALA A 166 -10.93 17.27 0.42
C ALA A 166 -10.53 18.13 -0.80
N THR A 167 -9.94 19.29 -0.54
CA THR A 167 -9.21 20.07 -1.55
C THR A 167 -7.81 19.50 -1.66
N VAL A 168 -7.45 18.97 -2.83
CA VAL A 168 -6.19 18.23 -2.99
C VAL A 168 -5.19 18.97 -3.86
N THR A 169 -3.98 19.14 -3.35
CA THR A 169 -2.81 19.51 -4.15
C THR A 169 -1.93 18.30 -4.38
N LEU A 170 -1.76 17.88 -5.65
CA LEU A 170 -0.83 16.82 -6.04
C LEU A 170 0.49 17.43 -6.50
N ALA A 171 1.49 17.45 -5.62
CA ALA A 171 2.81 17.99 -5.87
C ALA A 171 3.79 16.94 -6.41
N HIS A 172 4.75 17.37 -7.22
CA HIS A 172 5.74 16.51 -7.86
C HIS A 172 7.04 17.29 -8.16
N SER A 173 8.04 16.65 -8.75
CA SER A 173 9.37 17.23 -9.04
C SER A 173 9.37 18.52 -9.91
N LYS A 174 8.25 18.89 -10.52
CA LYS A 174 8.09 20.12 -11.29
C LYS A 174 7.23 21.18 -10.58
N THR A 175 6.71 20.87 -9.39
CA THR A 175 5.93 21.83 -8.59
C THR A 175 6.84 22.96 -8.13
N LYS A 176 6.41 24.19 -8.37
CA LYS A 176 7.09 25.40 -7.92
C LYS A 176 6.59 25.79 -6.54
N ARG A 177 7.45 26.43 -5.74
CA ARG A 177 7.10 26.95 -4.40
C ARG A 177 6.41 25.91 -3.52
N LEU A 178 7.02 24.71 -3.40
CA LEU A 178 6.46 23.64 -2.58
C LEU A 178 6.22 24.07 -1.12
N SER A 179 7.04 25.00 -0.60
CA SER A 179 6.86 25.60 0.74
C SER A 179 5.48 26.22 0.95
N ASP A 180 4.94 26.90 -0.07
CA ASP A 180 3.64 27.56 0.03
C ASP A 180 2.51 26.52 0.13
N HIS A 181 2.64 25.42 -0.62
CA HIS A 181 1.68 24.30 -0.53
C HIS A 181 1.75 23.60 0.82
N ILE A 182 2.95 23.43 1.39
CA ILE A 182 3.16 22.83 2.73
C ILE A 182 2.51 23.73 3.81
N GLN A 183 2.67 25.03 3.74
CA GLN A 183 2.11 25.98 4.71
C GLN A 183 0.58 26.03 4.70
N ASN A 184 -0.04 25.77 3.54
CA ASN A 184 -1.50 25.81 3.39
C ASN A 184 -2.17 24.44 3.56
N ALA A 185 -1.42 23.39 3.85
CA ALA A 185 -1.97 22.05 4.03
C ALA A 185 -2.46 21.82 5.48
N ASP A 186 -3.55 21.08 5.62
CA ASP A 186 -4.04 20.53 6.90
C ASP A 186 -3.50 19.11 7.14
N LEU A 187 -3.08 18.43 6.04
CA LEU A 187 -2.48 17.10 6.05
C LEU A 187 -1.46 17.00 4.91
N ILE A 188 -0.32 16.38 5.18
CA ILE A 188 0.69 16.05 4.17
C ILE A 188 0.81 14.53 4.04
N ILE A 189 0.72 14.01 2.81
CA ILE A 189 1.01 12.61 2.48
C ILE A 189 2.24 12.60 1.57
N CYS A 190 3.38 12.16 2.11
CA CYS A 190 4.65 12.19 1.39
C CYS A 190 5.02 10.80 0.86
N ALA A 191 5.11 10.68 -0.46
CA ALA A 191 5.42 9.45 -1.19
C ALA A 191 6.46 9.71 -2.30
N VAL A 192 7.58 10.32 -1.92
CA VAL A 192 8.66 10.72 -2.85
C VAL A 192 9.71 9.62 -3.00
N GLY A 193 9.95 8.84 -1.94
CA GLY A 193 11.00 7.83 -1.89
C GLY A 193 12.40 8.46 -1.85
N LYS A 194 12.55 9.58 -1.11
CA LYS A 194 13.83 10.25 -0.91
C LYS A 194 14.06 10.56 0.57
N ALA A 195 15.03 9.88 1.16
CA ALA A 195 15.37 10.01 2.57
C ALA A 195 15.52 11.47 3.03
N GLY A 196 14.72 11.88 4.02
CA GLY A 196 14.77 13.21 4.60
C GLY A 196 14.29 14.34 3.68
N PHE A 197 13.50 14.04 2.67
CA PHE A 197 12.99 15.04 1.73
C PHE A 197 12.27 16.20 2.43
N LEU A 198 11.48 15.92 3.46
CA LEU A 198 10.72 16.93 4.20
C LEU A 198 11.52 17.65 5.30
N ASN A 199 12.75 17.22 5.60
CA ASN A 199 13.52 17.79 6.72
C ASN A 199 13.88 19.28 6.54
N CYS A 200 13.86 19.78 5.33
CA CYS A 200 14.17 21.20 5.04
C CYS A 200 12.97 22.12 5.09
N TYR A 201 11.79 21.60 5.41
CA TYR A 201 10.56 22.38 5.49
C TYR A 201 10.03 22.47 6.94
N PRO A 202 9.51 23.63 7.35
CA PRO A 202 8.79 23.73 8.63
C PRO A 202 7.44 23.00 8.51
N ILE A 203 7.27 21.94 9.30
CA ILE A 203 6.04 21.13 9.31
C ILE A 203 5.26 21.42 10.60
N HIS A 204 3.99 21.80 10.47
CA HIS A 204 3.09 22.14 11.55
C HIS A 204 1.80 21.32 11.54
N VAL A 205 1.69 20.37 10.63
CA VAL A 205 0.50 19.55 10.38
C VAL A 205 0.86 18.07 10.39
N PRO A 206 -0.12 17.17 10.52
CA PRO A 206 0.10 15.73 10.41
C PRO A 206 0.75 15.35 9.09
N VAL A 207 1.70 14.41 9.17
CA VAL A 207 2.40 13.86 8.00
C VAL A 207 2.24 12.34 7.97
N VAL A 208 1.71 11.84 6.89
CA VAL A 208 1.78 10.42 6.54
C VAL A 208 3.00 10.20 5.68
N ASP A 209 4.04 9.61 6.24
CA ASP A 209 5.29 9.29 5.55
C ASP A 209 5.19 7.90 4.92
N VAL A 210 5.08 7.86 3.61
CA VAL A 210 5.03 6.63 2.80
C VAL A 210 6.41 6.19 2.34
N GLY A 211 7.41 7.06 2.49
CA GLY A 211 8.77 6.84 2.02
C GLY A 211 9.41 5.59 2.66
N ILE A 212 10.06 4.78 1.84
CA ILE A 212 10.87 3.65 2.27
C ILE A 212 12.25 3.80 1.65
N ASN A 213 13.22 4.22 2.45
CA ASN A 213 14.57 4.48 2.00
C ASN A 213 15.58 3.75 2.90
N PHE A 214 16.76 3.45 2.37
CA PHE A 214 17.89 2.97 3.16
C PHE A 214 18.94 4.08 3.29
N LYS A 215 19.27 4.40 4.53
CA LYS A 215 20.34 5.35 4.85
C LYS A 215 21.15 4.79 6.03
N ASP A 216 22.46 4.71 5.86
CA ASP A 216 23.40 4.21 6.89
C ASP A 216 22.99 2.83 7.44
N GLY A 217 22.55 1.92 6.55
CA GLY A 217 22.08 0.57 6.90
C GLY A 217 20.73 0.49 7.63
N LYS A 218 20.04 1.62 7.79
CA LYS A 218 18.73 1.70 8.45
C LYS A 218 17.63 2.09 7.49
N LEU A 219 16.44 1.56 7.76
CA LEU A 219 15.23 1.97 7.05
C LEU A 219 14.76 3.32 7.60
N VAL A 220 14.55 4.28 6.70
CA VAL A 220 14.13 5.64 7.03
C VAL A 220 13.04 6.12 6.06
N GLY A 221 12.25 7.10 6.49
CA GLY A 221 11.22 7.74 5.69
C GLY A 221 11.72 8.90 4.84
N ASP A 222 10.77 9.56 4.19
CA ASP A 222 10.97 10.84 3.52
C ASP A 222 11.07 12.00 4.55
N CYS A 223 10.67 11.74 5.79
CA CYS A 223 10.75 12.64 6.92
C CYS A 223 11.60 11.99 8.03
N ILE A 224 12.80 12.52 8.27
CA ILE A 224 13.76 11.99 9.27
C ILE A 224 13.97 13.04 10.35
N ASN A 225 14.26 12.61 11.60
CA ASN A 225 14.58 13.49 12.74
C ASN A 225 13.47 14.44 13.13
N THR A 226 12.25 13.99 13.08
CA THR A 226 11.13 14.74 13.66
C THR A 226 10.84 14.18 15.05
N ASP A 227 11.01 14.99 16.08
CA ASP A 227 10.39 14.77 17.41
C ASP A 227 8.87 14.90 17.34
N ASN A 228 8.36 14.94 16.12
CA ASN A 228 6.98 15.30 15.87
C ASN A 228 6.09 14.06 15.98
N ARG A 229 5.27 14.02 17.04
CA ARG A 229 4.22 13.04 17.26
C ARG A 229 3.15 13.01 16.14
N MET A 230 3.24 13.93 15.20
CA MET A 230 2.34 14.05 14.07
C MET A 230 2.88 13.39 12.78
N VAL A 231 3.97 12.64 12.84
CA VAL A 231 4.53 11.93 11.66
C VAL A 231 4.43 10.43 11.86
N THR A 232 3.89 9.73 10.86
CA THR A 232 3.87 8.25 10.91
C THR A 232 5.28 7.70 10.91
N PRO A 233 5.60 6.71 11.77
CA PRO A 233 6.96 6.19 11.90
C PRO A 233 7.40 5.37 10.68
N VAL A 234 8.70 5.41 10.37
CA VAL A 234 9.35 4.51 9.41
C VAL A 234 10.62 3.94 10.07
N PRO A 235 10.67 2.62 10.30
CA PRO A 235 9.67 1.57 10.04
C PRO A 235 8.50 1.57 11.04
N GLY A 236 7.45 0.79 10.71
CA GLY A 236 6.32 0.55 11.62
C GLY A 236 5.12 1.48 11.40
N GLY A 237 5.11 2.21 10.29
CA GLY A 237 4.02 3.08 9.85
C GLY A 237 3.22 2.49 8.69
N VAL A 238 3.17 3.22 7.57
CA VAL A 238 2.32 2.93 6.41
C VAL A 238 2.45 1.51 5.86
N GLY A 239 3.64 0.90 5.92
CA GLY A 239 3.83 -0.48 5.49
C GLY A 239 2.98 -1.51 6.27
N LEU A 240 2.63 -1.24 7.53
CA LEU A 240 1.70 -2.06 8.30
C LEU A 240 0.26 -1.86 7.81
N LEU A 241 -0.13 -0.61 7.56
CA LEU A 241 -1.46 -0.25 7.03
C LEU A 241 -1.71 -0.88 5.66
N THR A 242 -0.72 -0.81 4.76
CA THR A 242 -0.76 -1.44 3.43
C THR A 242 -1.03 -2.94 3.52
N ARG A 243 -0.38 -3.63 4.44
CA ARG A 243 -0.57 -5.07 4.61
C ARG A 243 -1.94 -5.44 5.19
N CYS A 244 -2.48 -4.63 6.12
CA CYS A 244 -3.84 -4.82 6.60
C CYS A 244 -4.87 -4.58 5.48
N ALA A 245 -4.70 -3.52 4.68
CA ALA A 245 -5.56 -3.24 3.53
C ALA A 245 -5.54 -4.39 2.49
N LEU A 246 -4.39 -5.03 2.28
CA LEU A 246 -4.31 -6.21 1.42
C LEU A 246 -5.14 -7.38 1.98
N MET A 247 -5.10 -7.62 3.29
CA MET A 247 -5.93 -8.65 3.92
C MET A 247 -7.43 -8.33 3.78
N GLU A 248 -7.80 -7.07 4.02
CA GLU A 248 -9.16 -6.57 3.84
C GLU A 248 -9.68 -6.80 2.41
N ASN A 249 -8.92 -6.36 1.40
CA ASN A 249 -9.27 -6.58 -0.01
C ASN A 249 -9.39 -8.07 -0.35
N THR A 250 -8.53 -8.92 0.22
CA THR A 250 -8.54 -10.36 -0.04
C THR A 250 -9.82 -11.04 0.51
N ILE A 251 -10.30 -10.60 1.67
CA ILE A 251 -11.54 -11.12 2.23
C ILE A 251 -12.75 -10.63 1.44
N ARG A 252 -12.81 -9.34 1.11
CA ARG A 252 -13.85 -8.80 0.23
C ARG A 252 -13.92 -9.56 -1.09
N ALA A 253 -12.76 -9.94 -1.66
CA ALA A 253 -12.69 -10.76 -2.87
C ALA A 253 -13.23 -12.19 -2.66
N ALA A 254 -13.04 -12.78 -1.49
CA ALA A 254 -13.58 -14.10 -1.17
C ALA A 254 -15.12 -14.08 -0.99
N GLU A 255 -15.67 -13.02 -0.39
CA GLU A 255 -17.12 -12.84 -0.23
C GLU A 255 -17.84 -12.70 -1.57
N TYR A 256 -17.26 -11.94 -2.52
CA TYR A 256 -17.81 -11.83 -3.88
C TYR A 256 -17.85 -13.16 -4.65
N LYS A 257 -16.96 -14.09 -4.31
CA LYS A 257 -16.91 -15.40 -4.95
C LYS A 257 -18.05 -16.33 -4.50
N ASN A 258 -18.61 -16.08 -3.33
CA ASN A 258 -19.65 -16.92 -2.71
C ASN A 258 -21.07 -16.40 -3.02
N LYS A 259 -21.21 -15.27 -3.72
CA LYS A 259 -22.46 -14.72 -4.25
C LYS A 259 -22.60 -15.03 -5.73
#